data_357e3af6d69bc2472de9f5482f00df1f
#
_entry.id   357e3af6d69bc2472de9f5482f00df1f
#
_cell.length_a   1.000
_cell.length_b   1.000
_cell.length_c   1.000
_cell.angle_alpha   90.00
_cell.angle_beta   90.00
_cell.angle_gamma   90.00
#
_symmetry.space_group_name_H-M   'P 1'
#
loop_
_entity.id
_entity.type
_entity.pdbx_description
1 polymer ?
#
loop_
_entity_poly.entity_id
_entity_poly.type
_entity_poly.pdbx_seq_one_letter_code
_entity_poly.pdbx_strand_id
1 'polypeptide(L)'
;KVIIPTAINLGLGKENILKAIMKYFPPNRNNKKENIFYITRSFNINKNNCEYKNLKGGVVGGSLLNGEFNVGDEIEIRPGIIENKNGNVSCKPIISKVTSLQSDNLKLESISSGGLIGIGTNIDPKFTANDYLSGNIVGIKGTLPNIYTKININYTNINNEIIKSNDLLYLQI
;
A
#
# COMPACT_ATOMS: atom_id res chain seq x y z
N LYS A 1 6.34 31.07 -3.28
CA LYS A 1 5.88 30.27 -4.45
C LYS A 1 6.99 30.25 -5.50
N VAL A 2 7.35 29.07 -5.98
CA VAL A 2 8.30 28.91 -7.09
C VAL A 2 7.48 28.70 -8.36
N ILE A 3 7.75 29.48 -9.37
CA ILE A 3 7.12 29.39 -10.70
C ILE A 3 8.21 28.99 -11.69
N ILE A 4 8.01 27.88 -12.40
CA ILE A 4 8.97 27.36 -13.39
C ILE A 4 8.31 27.42 -14.76
N PRO A 5 8.74 28.32 -15.64
CA PRO A 5 8.22 28.37 -17.01
C PRO A 5 8.68 27.13 -17.78
N THR A 6 7.74 26.47 -18.46
CA THR A 6 8.02 25.22 -19.18
C THR A 6 7.17 25.12 -20.45
N ALA A 7 7.74 24.46 -21.46
CA ALA A 7 7.02 23.98 -22.64
C ALA A 7 7.46 22.53 -22.87
N ILE A 8 6.85 21.58 -22.13
CA ILE A 8 7.27 20.17 -22.07
C ILE A 8 7.24 19.51 -23.44
N ASN A 9 6.24 19.81 -24.27
CA ASN A 9 6.12 19.35 -25.65
C ASN A 9 7.30 19.77 -26.55
N LEU A 10 7.99 20.87 -26.20
CA LEU A 10 9.17 21.36 -26.89
C LEU A 10 10.48 21.00 -26.14
N GLY A 11 10.40 20.24 -25.05
CA GLY A 11 11.54 19.90 -24.19
C GLY A 11 12.08 21.05 -23.34
N LEU A 12 11.48 22.26 -23.40
CA LEU A 12 11.95 23.42 -22.68
C LEU A 12 11.57 23.36 -21.18
N GLY A 13 12.53 23.68 -20.31
CA GLY A 13 12.31 23.76 -18.87
C GLY A 13 12.29 22.40 -18.13
N LYS A 14 12.44 21.26 -18.81
CA LYS A 14 12.45 19.92 -18.21
C LYS A 14 13.49 19.78 -17.09
N GLU A 15 14.73 20.24 -17.33
CA GLU A 15 15.77 20.16 -16.30
C GLU A 15 15.46 21.00 -15.05
N ASN A 16 14.84 22.17 -15.25
CA ASN A 16 14.47 23.03 -14.13
C ASN A 16 13.38 22.40 -13.26
N ILE A 17 12.41 21.69 -13.88
CA ILE A 17 11.42 20.90 -13.16
C ILE A 17 12.09 19.80 -12.36
N LEU A 18 12.98 19.01 -12.98
CA LEU A 18 13.68 17.92 -12.29
C LEU A 18 14.52 18.45 -11.11
N LYS A 19 15.24 19.53 -11.30
CA LYS A 19 16.00 20.19 -10.22
C LYS A 19 15.08 20.66 -9.08
N ALA A 20 13.91 21.21 -9.41
CA ALA A 20 12.95 21.65 -8.42
C ALA A 20 12.35 20.45 -7.66
N ILE A 21 11.98 19.36 -8.36
CA ILE A 21 11.49 18.15 -7.72
C ILE A 21 12.55 17.59 -6.75
N MET A 22 13.79 17.46 -7.17
CA MET A 22 14.88 16.98 -6.31
C MET A 22 15.13 17.87 -5.09
N LYS A 23 14.97 19.19 -5.26
CA LYS A 23 15.18 20.16 -4.18
C LYS A 23 14.04 20.19 -3.16
N TYR A 24 12.79 20.16 -3.63
CA TYR A 24 11.61 20.39 -2.78
C TYR A 24 10.92 19.11 -2.34
N PHE A 25 11.22 17.98 -2.99
CA PHE A 25 10.68 16.65 -2.68
C PHE A 25 11.81 15.63 -2.52
N PRO A 26 12.74 15.86 -1.56
CA PRO A 26 13.79 14.88 -1.32
C PRO A 26 13.17 13.55 -0.88
N PRO A 27 13.70 12.39 -1.32
CA PRO A 27 13.20 11.10 -0.90
C PRO A 27 13.36 10.95 0.62
N ASN A 28 12.27 10.66 1.29
CA ASN A 28 12.28 10.40 2.73
C ASN A 28 12.70 8.94 2.97
N ARG A 29 13.99 8.69 3.09
CA ARG A 29 14.55 7.36 3.37
C ARG A 29 14.60 7.11 4.88
N ASN A 30 13.46 7.00 5.53
CA ASN A 30 13.38 6.72 6.95
C ASN A 30 13.51 5.21 7.20
N ASN A 31 14.74 4.67 7.16
CA ASN A 31 15.06 3.24 7.30
C ASN A 31 14.96 2.72 8.76
N LYS A 32 14.53 3.53 9.72
CA LYS A 32 14.53 3.17 11.16
C LYS A 32 13.16 2.87 11.73
N LYS A 33 12.11 2.85 10.94
CA LYS A 33 10.74 2.58 11.39
C LYS A 33 10.29 1.21 10.93
N GLU A 34 9.25 0.70 11.60
CA GLU A 34 8.54 -0.51 11.23
C GLU A 34 8.25 -0.55 9.72
N ASN A 35 8.38 -1.72 9.13
CA ASN A 35 8.13 -1.90 7.70
C ASN A 35 6.63 -1.76 7.44
N ILE A 36 6.23 -0.72 6.71
CA ILE A 36 4.83 -0.46 6.38
C ILE A 36 4.72 -0.24 4.88
N PHE A 37 4.03 -1.17 4.22
CA PHE A 37 3.63 -1.06 2.83
C PHE A 37 2.11 -0.87 2.76
N TYR A 38 1.66 0.16 2.08
CA TYR A 38 0.25 0.45 1.89
C TYR A 38 -0.25 -0.15 0.58
N ILE A 39 -1.28 -0.99 0.67
CA ILE A 39 -1.88 -1.65 -0.50
C ILE A 39 -2.89 -0.71 -1.14
N THR A 40 -2.62 -0.28 -2.36
CA THR A 40 -3.55 0.49 -3.19
C THR A 40 -4.34 -0.38 -4.15
N ARG A 41 -3.76 -1.50 -4.58
CA ARG A 41 -4.36 -2.45 -5.51
C ARG A 41 -4.04 -3.88 -5.10
N SER A 42 -4.91 -4.81 -5.45
CA SER A 42 -4.61 -6.24 -5.37
C SER A 42 -5.23 -7.01 -6.54
N PHE A 43 -4.54 -8.02 -7.05
CA PHE A 43 -4.97 -8.75 -8.24
C PHE A 43 -4.65 -10.23 -8.21
N ASN A 44 -5.53 -10.98 -8.86
CA ASN A 44 -5.24 -12.33 -9.32
C ASN A 44 -4.59 -12.24 -10.70
N ILE A 45 -3.34 -12.73 -10.82
CA ILE A 45 -2.56 -12.71 -12.07
C ILE A 45 -2.71 -14.00 -12.89
N ASN A 46 -3.52 -14.94 -12.41
CA ASN A 46 -3.72 -16.21 -13.10
C ASN A 46 -4.75 -16.07 -14.22
N LYS A 47 -4.53 -16.78 -15.33
CA LYS A 47 -5.52 -16.88 -16.43
C LYS A 47 -6.73 -17.70 -15.97
N ASN A 48 -7.91 -17.42 -16.52
CA ASN A 48 -9.16 -18.10 -16.15
C ASN A 48 -9.14 -19.64 -16.24
N ASN A 49 -8.28 -20.22 -17.07
CA ASN A 49 -8.14 -21.67 -17.26
C ASN A 49 -6.79 -22.20 -16.76
N CYS A 50 -6.20 -21.55 -15.77
CA CYS A 50 -4.92 -21.99 -15.20
C CYS A 50 -5.15 -23.29 -14.41
N GLU A 51 -4.38 -24.32 -14.72
CA GLU A 51 -4.39 -25.56 -13.94
C GLU A 51 -3.94 -25.28 -12.50
N TYR A 52 -4.52 -25.98 -11.53
CA TYR A 52 -4.23 -25.79 -10.12
C TYR A 52 -2.72 -25.86 -9.78
N LYS A 53 -2.00 -26.77 -10.45
CA LYS A 53 -0.55 -26.93 -10.27
C LYS A 53 0.30 -25.71 -10.69
N ASN A 54 -0.27 -24.88 -11.57
CA ASN A 54 0.40 -23.70 -12.16
C ASN A 54 -0.09 -22.39 -11.56
N LEU A 55 -0.98 -22.45 -10.55
CA LEU A 55 -1.50 -21.26 -9.90
C LEU A 55 -0.37 -20.51 -9.17
N LYS A 56 -0.26 -19.24 -9.52
CA LYS A 56 0.57 -18.29 -8.79
C LYS A 56 -0.24 -17.66 -7.69
N GLY A 57 0.38 -17.37 -6.58
CA GLY A 57 -0.24 -16.62 -5.50
C GLY A 57 -0.66 -15.21 -5.94
N GLY A 58 -1.48 -14.59 -5.13
CA GLY A 58 -1.99 -13.26 -5.41
C GLY A 58 -0.89 -12.19 -5.33
N VAL A 59 -1.15 -11.06 -5.99
CA VAL A 59 -0.24 -9.91 -6.01
C VAL A 59 -0.90 -8.72 -5.32
N VAL A 60 -0.13 -8.01 -4.51
CA VAL A 60 -0.51 -6.73 -3.93
C VAL A 60 0.38 -5.62 -4.48
N GLY A 61 -0.24 -4.52 -4.87
CA GLY A 61 0.44 -3.34 -5.43
C GLY A 61 0.24 -2.12 -4.54
N GLY A 62 1.27 -1.31 -4.41
CA GLY A 62 1.18 -0.12 -3.57
C GLY A 62 2.53 0.56 -3.37
N SER A 63 2.68 1.23 -2.23
CA SER A 63 3.89 1.98 -1.90
C SER A 63 4.45 1.58 -0.54
N LEU A 64 5.76 1.43 -0.48
CA LEU A 64 6.47 1.22 0.78
C LEU A 64 6.68 2.57 1.46
N LEU A 65 5.97 2.79 2.56
CA LEU A 65 6.04 4.05 3.33
C LEU A 65 7.31 4.11 4.17
N ASN A 66 7.65 3.00 4.83
CA ASN A 66 8.82 2.90 5.71
C ASN A 66 9.43 1.50 5.60
N GLY A 67 10.73 1.42 5.89
CA GLY A 67 11.45 0.16 6.03
C GLY A 67 11.95 -0.43 4.70
N GLU A 68 12.10 -1.74 4.70
CA GLU A 68 12.66 -2.52 3.59
C GLU A 68 11.98 -3.90 3.54
N PHE A 69 11.74 -4.43 2.34
CA PHE A 69 11.34 -5.82 2.13
C PHE A 69 12.27 -6.50 1.16
N ASN A 70 12.50 -7.79 1.42
CA ASN A 70 13.31 -8.67 0.60
C ASN A 70 12.46 -9.84 0.08
N VAL A 71 12.85 -10.39 -1.06
CA VAL A 71 12.27 -11.65 -1.53
C VAL A 71 12.56 -12.72 -0.48
N GLY A 72 11.53 -13.43 -0.07
CA GLY A 72 11.61 -14.46 0.97
C GLY A 72 11.14 -14.04 2.36
N ASP A 73 10.90 -12.76 2.61
CA ASP A 73 10.42 -12.27 3.90
C ASP A 73 9.03 -12.85 4.24
N GLU A 74 8.83 -13.22 5.51
CA GLU A 74 7.50 -13.51 6.04
C GLU A 74 6.76 -12.21 6.36
N ILE A 75 5.61 -12.02 5.74
CA ILE A 75 4.79 -10.82 5.83
C ILE A 75 3.45 -11.10 6.47
N GLU A 76 2.90 -10.05 7.07
CA GLU A 76 1.56 -10.03 7.62
C GLU A 76 0.77 -8.89 6.97
N ILE A 77 -0.50 -9.13 6.63
CA ILE A 77 -1.42 -8.15 6.07
C ILE A 77 -2.53 -7.90 7.08
N ARG A 78 -2.74 -6.65 7.46
CA ARG A 78 -3.79 -6.20 8.38
C ARG A 78 -4.66 -5.13 7.73
N PRO A 79 -5.98 -5.12 8.03
CA PRO A 79 -6.73 -6.04 8.89
C PRO A 79 -6.89 -7.45 8.31
N GLY A 80 -6.60 -7.69 7.01
CA GLY A 80 -6.72 -8.97 6.35
C GLY A 80 -8.16 -9.29 5.93
N ILE A 81 -8.66 -10.47 6.29
CA ILE A 81 -10.03 -10.89 5.97
C ILE A 81 -10.97 -10.31 7.01
N ILE A 82 -11.96 -9.55 6.55
CA ILE A 82 -13.01 -8.98 7.41
C ILE A 82 -14.25 -9.85 7.30
N GLU A 83 -14.69 -10.43 8.42
CA GLU A 83 -15.93 -11.21 8.52
C GLU A 83 -16.93 -10.43 9.37
N ASN A 84 -18.17 -10.29 8.85
CA ASN A 84 -19.29 -9.72 9.61
C ASN A 84 -20.29 -10.85 9.87
N LYS A 85 -20.41 -11.28 11.12
CA LYS A 85 -21.38 -12.28 11.56
C LYS A 85 -22.33 -11.67 12.57
N ASN A 86 -23.61 -11.53 12.19
CA ASN A 86 -24.67 -11.02 13.07
C ASN A 86 -24.33 -9.64 13.70
N GLY A 87 -23.73 -8.73 12.91
CA GLY A 87 -23.32 -7.41 13.40
C GLY A 87 -21.97 -7.37 14.14
N ASN A 88 -21.38 -8.52 14.41
CA ASN A 88 -20.03 -8.60 14.98
C ASN A 88 -18.98 -8.64 13.87
N VAL A 89 -18.15 -7.61 13.81
CA VAL A 89 -17.02 -7.54 12.87
C VAL A 89 -15.80 -8.20 13.50
N SER A 90 -15.23 -9.16 12.80
CA SER A 90 -13.97 -9.79 13.16
C SER A 90 -12.97 -9.67 12.02
N CYS A 91 -11.70 -9.51 12.35
CA CYS A 91 -10.61 -9.37 11.39
C CYS A 91 -9.64 -10.54 11.56
N LYS A 92 -9.24 -11.14 10.44
CA LYS A 92 -8.27 -12.23 10.42
C LYS A 92 -7.06 -11.82 9.60
N PRO A 93 -5.93 -11.48 10.24
CA PRO A 93 -4.70 -11.16 9.53
C PRO A 93 -4.28 -12.28 8.57
N ILE A 94 -3.72 -11.90 7.43
CA ILE A 94 -3.21 -12.86 6.44
C ILE A 94 -1.70 -12.92 6.61
N ILE A 95 -1.18 -14.14 6.85
CA ILE A 95 0.26 -14.40 6.86
C ILE A 95 0.65 -14.97 5.49
N SER A 96 1.74 -14.48 4.94
CA SER A 96 2.25 -14.91 3.64
C SER A 96 3.76 -14.73 3.56
N LYS A 97 4.31 -14.99 2.37
CA LYS A 97 5.72 -14.81 2.04
C LYS A 97 5.86 -13.97 0.77
N VAL A 98 6.85 -13.09 0.75
CA VAL A 98 7.24 -12.37 -0.46
C VAL A 98 7.87 -13.34 -1.44
N THR A 99 7.23 -13.57 -2.58
CA THR A 99 7.74 -14.47 -3.63
C THR A 99 8.46 -13.73 -4.75
N SER A 100 8.10 -12.47 -4.96
CA SER A 100 8.73 -11.59 -5.94
C SER A 100 8.45 -10.13 -5.62
N LEU A 101 9.36 -9.26 -6.04
CA LEU A 101 9.24 -7.81 -5.97
C LEU A 101 9.40 -7.24 -7.38
N GLN A 102 8.55 -6.31 -7.76
CA GLN A 102 8.58 -5.70 -9.08
C GLN A 102 8.21 -4.22 -9.01
N SER A 103 8.98 -3.41 -9.72
CA SER A 103 8.67 -2.01 -9.97
C SER A 103 8.69 -1.77 -11.46
N ASP A 104 7.54 -1.37 -12.02
CA ASP A 104 7.35 -1.30 -13.46
C ASP A 104 7.72 -2.64 -14.14
N ASN A 105 8.72 -2.66 -15.03
CA ASN A 105 9.20 -3.87 -15.71
C ASN A 105 10.46 -4.49 -15.05
N LEU A 106 10.90 -3.95 -13.91
CA LEU A 106 12.11 -4.41 -13.22
C LEU A 106 11.76 -5.38 -12.10
N LYS A 107 12.41 -6.55 -12.11
CA LYS A 107 12.41 -7.47 -10.97
C LYS A 107 13.47 -7.02 -9.98
N LEU A 108 13.12 -7.02 -8.70
CA LEU A 108 13.97 -6.57 -7.61
C LEU A 108 14.13 -7.68 -6.57
N GLU A 109 15.29 -7.74 -5.93
CA GLU A 109 15.55 -8.64 -4.80
C GLU A 109 15.15 -7.98 -3.46
N SER A 110 15.26 -6.66 -3.40
CA SER A 110 14.87 -5.86 -2.24
C SER A 110 14.25 -4.53 -2.65
N ILE A 111 13.44 -3.95 -1.77
CA ILE A 111 12.85 -2.63 -1.92
C ILE A 111 13.03 -1.82 -0.64
N SER A 112 13.33 -0.54 -0.79
CA SER A 112 13.32 0.46 0.29
C SER A 112 12.18 1.44 0.10
N SER A 113 11.95 2.33 1.07
CA SER A 113 10.84 3.29 1.06
C SER A 113 10.77 4.11 -0.24
N GLY A 114 9.54 4.26 -0.74
CA GLY A 114 9.17 4.96 -1.97
C GLY A 114 8.76 4.03 -3.10
N GLY A 115 8.35 4.64 -4.22
CA GLY A 115 8.02 3.95 -5.45
C GLY A 115 6.64 3.27 -5.47
N LEU A 116 6.26 2.81 -6.66
CA LEU A 116 5.11 1.95 -6.89
C LEU A 116 5.62 0.53 -7.11
N ILE A 117 5.24 -0.37 -6.20
CA ILE A 117 5.80 -1.72 -6.12
C ILE A 117 4.68 -2.75 -6.20
N GLY A 118 4.93 -3.82 -6.94
CA GLY A 118 4.15 -5.05 -6.90
C GLY A 118 4.86 -6.10 -6.06
N ILE A 119 4.18 -6.63 -5.05
CA ILE A 119 4.65 -7.74 -4.21
C ILE A 119 3.88 -9.00 -4.61
N GLY A 120 4.57 -9.97 -5.18
CA GLY A 120 4.04 -11.32 -5.36
C GLY A 120 4.04 -12.06 -4.02
N THR A 121 3.00 -12.84 -3.77
CA THR A 121 2.80 -13.53 -2.49
C THR A 121 2.38 -14.98 -2.68
N ASN A 122 2.26 -15.74 -1.57
CA ASN A 122 1.67 -17.09 -1.54
C ASN A 122 0.18 -17.06 -1.16
N ILE A 123 -0.45 -15.89 -1.14
CA ILE A 123 -1.88 -15.75 -0.79
C ILE A 123 -2.71 -16.43 -1.88
N ASP A 124 -3.76 -17.15 -1.45
CA ASP A 124 -4.77 -17.67 -2.38
C ASP A 124 -5.29 -16.52 -3.27
N PRO A 125 -5.19 -16.63 -4.61
CA PRO A 125 -5.54 -15.56 -5.54
C PRO A 125 -6.96 -15.01 -5.38
N LYS A 126 -7.88 -15.79 -4.82
CA LYS A 126 -9.26 -15.33 -4.54
C LYS A 126 -9.31 -14.15 -3.57
N PHE A 127 -8.35 -14.06 -2.62
CA PHE A 127 -8.27 -12.96 -1.65
C PHE A 127 -7.58 -11.71 -2.19
N THR A 128 -7.00 -11.78 -3.37
CA THR A 128 -6.38 -10.61 -4.02
C THR A 128 -7.14 -10.14 -5.25
N ALA A 129 -8.16 -10.90 -5.68
CA ALA A 129 -9.00 -10.53 -6.81
C ALA A 129 -9.82 -9.28 -6.51
N ASN A 130 -10.09 -8.48 -7.55
CA ASN A 130 -10.99 -7.31 -7.49
C ASN A 130 -10.61 -6.29 -6.40
N ASP A 131 -9.33 -6.07 -6.19
CA ASP A 131 -8.82 -5.12 -5.19
C ASP A 131 -9.27 -5.42 -3.74
N TYR A 132 -9.58 -6.69 -3.42
CA TYR A 132 -10.12 -7.07 -2.10
C TYR A 132 -9.23 -6.63 -0.92
N LEU A 133 -7.91 -6.59 -1.11
CA LEU A 133 -6.95 -6.15 -0.08
C LEU A 133 -6.58 -4.67 -0.17
N SER A 134 -7.19 -3.89 -1.07
CA SER A 134 -6.95 -2.45 -1.12
C SER A 134 -7.31 -1.78 0.22
N GLY A 135 -6.48 -0.84 0.67
CA GLY A 135 -6.62 -0.19 1.98
C GLY A 135 -5.98 -0.95 3.15
N ASN A 136 -5.50 -2.18 2.92
CA ASN A 136 -4.73 -2.91 3.92
C ASN A 136 -3.27 -2.44 3.97
N ILE A 137 -2.58 -2.79 5.06
CA ILE A 137 -1.15 -2.58 5.24
C ILE A 137 -0.42 -3.92 5.31
N VAL A 138 0.80 -3.94 4.77
CA VAL A 138 1.72 -5.08 4.86
C VAL A 138 2.90 -4.69 5.74
N GLY A 139 3.28 -5.57 6.63
CA GLY A 139 4.51 -5.45 7.43
C GLY A 139 5.22 -6.79 7.56
N ILE A 140 6.38 -6.79 8.17
CA ILE A 140 7.03 -8.03 8.61
C ILE A 140 6.13 -8.68 9.66
N LYS A 141 5.99 -9.99 9.60
CA LYS A 141 5.14 -10.76 10.53
C LYS A 141 5.42 -10.41 11.99
N GLY A 142 4.36 -10.02 12.70
CA GLY A 142 4.41 -9.66 14.12
C GLY A 142 4.88 -8.24 14.44
N THR A 143 5.18 -7.40 13.44
CA THR A 143 5.61 -6.00 13.67
C THR A 143 4.51 -4.97 13.48
N LEU A 144 3.41 -5.34 12.84
CA LEU A 144 2.31 -4.40 12.59
C LEU A 144 1.52 -4.07 13.87
N PRO A 145 0.99 -2.83 13.96
CA PRO A 145 0.15 -2.41 15.07
C PRO A 145 -1.12 -3.26 15.18
N ASN A 146 -1.71 -3.27 16.36
CA ASN A 146 -2.97 -3.98 16.60
C ASN A 146 -4.12 -3.42 15.75
N ILE A 147 -5.11 -4.28 15.47
CA ILE A 147 -6.35 -3.86 14.82
C ILE A 147 -7.26 -3.27 15.88
N TYR A 148 -7.73 -2.05 15.66
CA TYR A 148 -8.60 -1.34 16.58
C TYR A 148 -10.03 -1.31 16.03
N THR A 149 -11.01 -1.58 16.90
CA THR A 149 -12.45 -1.49 16.58
C THR A 149 -13.04 -0.15 16.96
N LYS A 150 -12.33 0.61 17.78
CA LYS A 150 -12.71 1.97 18.20
C LYS A 150 -11.47 2.85 18.25
N ILE A 151 -11.59 4.05 17.73
CA ILE A 151 -10.53 5.05 17.73
C ILE A 151 -11.07 6.38 18.26
N ASN A 152 -10.25 7.13 18.98
CA ASN A 152 -10.52 8.51 19.34
C ASN A 152 -9.72 9.41 18.41
N ILE A 153 -10.39 10.36 17.77
CA ILE A 153 -9.79 11.23 16.78
C ILE A 153 -9.88 12.67 17.27
N ASN A 154 -8.75 13.36 17.31
CA ASN A 154 -8.71 14.82 17.41
C ASN A 154 -8.68 15.40 16.00
N TYR A 155 -9.60 16.27 15.68
CA TYR A 155 -9.69 16.87 14.36
C TYR A 155 -9.70 18.40 14.42
N THR A 156 -9.21 19.03 13.36
CA THR A 156 -9.33 20.46 13.15
C THR A 156 -10.29 20.69 11.99
N ASN A 157 -11.38 21.35 12.25
CA ASN A 157 -12.38 21.66 11.24
C ASN A 157 -11.95 22.89 10.43
N ILE A 158 -11.65 22.71 9.14
CA ILE A 158 -11.20 23.79 8.25
C ILE A 158 -12.38 24.63 7.74
N ASN A 159 -13.55 24.01 7.59
CA ASN A 159 -14.72 24.63 6.98
C ASN A 159 -15.71 25.21 8.00
N ASN A 160 -15.42 25.14 9.30
CA ASN A 160 -16.31 25.53 10.41
C ASN A 160 -17.69 24.83 10.39
N GLU A 161 -17.82 23.69 9.73
CA GLU A 161 -19.04 22.88 9.77
C GLU A 161 -19.17 22.20 11.12
N ILE A 162 -20.37 22.22 11.71
CA ILE A 162 -20.61 21.56 12.99
C ILE A 162 -20.84 20.07 12.73
N ILE A 163 -19.90 19.24 13.17
CA ILE A 163 -20.05 17.79 13.17
C ILE A 163 -20.88 17.38 14.37
N LYS A 164 -22.00 16.70 14.11
CA LYS A 164 -22.94 16.24 15.15
C LYS A 164 -22.68 14.76 15.47
N SER A 165 -23.17 14.33 16.63
CA SER A 165 -23.20 12.91 16.98
C SER A 165 -24.03 12.13 15.95
N ASN A 166 -23.50 11.01 15.46
CA ASN A 166 -24.05 10.14 14.42
C ASN A 166 -23.90 10.64 12.97
N ASP A 167 -23.18 11.72 12.71
CA ASP A 167 -22.82 12.06 11.33
C ASP A 167 -21.89 10.99 10.73
N LEU A 168 -22.12 10.68 9.46
CA LEU A 168 -21.29 9.76 8.72
C LEU A 168 -20.10 10.52 8.13
N LEU A 169 -18.89 10.14 8.54
CA LEU A 169 -17.67 10.76 8.07
C LEU A 169 -16.84 9.77 7.26
N TYR A 170 -16.25 10.25 6.17
CA TYR A 170 -15.23 9.51 5.44
C TYR A 170 -13.85 9.88 5.99
N LEU A 171 -13.13 8.87 6.50
CA LEU A 171 -11.74 9.01 6.92
C LEU A 171 -10.84 8.40 5.84
N GLN A 172 -9.92 9.20 5.34
CA GLN A 172 -8.81 8.74 4.51
C GLN A 172 -7.54 8.90 5.36
N ILE A 173 -6.95 7.79 5.76
CA ILE A 173 -5.74 7.72 6.59
C ILE A 173 -4.57 7.32 5.70
#